data_1f566410f18073fba26818125e250655
#
_entry.id   1f566410f18073fba26818125e250655
#
_cell.length_a   1.000
_cell.length_b   1.000
_cell.length_c   1.000
_cell.angle_alpha   90.00
_cell.angle_beta   90.00
_cell.angle_gamma   90.00
#
_symmetry.space_group_name_H-M   'P 1'
#
loop_
_entity.id
_entity.type
_entity.pdbx_description
1 polymer ?
#
loop_
_entity_poly.entity_id
_entity_poly.type
_entity_poly.pdbx_seq_one_letter_code
_entity_poly.pdbx_strand_id
1 'polypeptide(L)'
;MSNKLIVLKIGTNTLFDNAEINFDMLNTLASSIKKYRKQNINFVIVTSGAVQSGANELNLSERPKNLKELQVASAVGQVSLINTYKEIFNKHDINIAQILISKNVLEDRSQFINTTEALNGLISKNILPIINENDVVATEELKFGDNDRLSAIVSIILKADKLVLITDKEGLYDSDPEISEEAQKIENIEYNSEELNELIPKSVSGKGIGGFSTKIMAAQMAGFSGIETQIISWSPNCVDEVIDDVKIGTIIKPSNKNIKLKKIWIGFGMTIDGEIIIDEGAEDALVKDASLLSKGVLKLSLIH
;
A
#
# COMPACT_ATOMS: atom_id res chain seq x y z
N MET A 1 3.23 -27.62 -0.04
CA MET A 1 2.37 -26.43 0.12
C MET A 1 3.15 -25.24 -0.41
N SER A 2 2.58 -24.42 -1.30
CA SER A 2 3.26 -23.22 -1.80
C SER A 2 3.48 -22.25 -0.62
N ASN A 3 4.66 -21.64 -0.60
CA ASN A 3 5.03 -20.66 0.42
C ASN A 3 4.27 -19.35 0.08
N LYS A 4 3.14 -19.08 0.75
CA LYS A 4 2.35 -17.86 0.50
C LYS A 4 3.02 -16.65 1.15
N LEU A 5 2.95 -15.49 0.51
CA LEU A 5 3.43 -14.22 1.03
C LEU A 5 2.30 -13.18 1.02
N ILE A 6 2.03 -12.61 2.19
CA ILE A 6 0.99 -11.60 2.39
C ILE A 6 1.64 -10.31 2.88
N VAL A 7 1.32 -9.21 2.21
CA VAL A 7 1.71 -7.86 2.65
C VAL A 7 0.53 -7.24 3.39
N LEU A 8 0.75 -6.87 4.65
CA LEU A 8 -0.24 -6.21 5.49
C LEU A 8 0.12 -4.72 5.59
N LYS A 9 -0.75 -3.83 5.14
CA LYS A 9 -0.60 -2.40 5.35
C LYS A 9 -1.46 -1.95 6.52
N ILE A 10 -0.86 -1.27 7.48
CA ILE A 10 -1.54 -0.75 8.68
C ILE A 10 -1.55 0.77 8.63
N GLY A 11 -2.75 1.35 8.58
CA GLY A 11 -2.95 2.79 8.60
C GLY A 11 -2.73 3.40 9.98
N THR A 12 -2.46 4.72 10.03
CA THR A 12 -2.26 5.43 11.30
C THR A 12 -3.49 5.33 12.19
N ASN A 13 -4.71 5.52 11.64
CA ASN A 13 -5.96 5.46 12.41
C ASN A 13 -6.24 4.05 12.97
N THR A 14 -5.69 3.00 12.36
CA THR A 14 -5.79 1.63 12.87
C THR A 14 -4.76 1.35 13.96
N LEU A 15 -3.55 1.91 13.79
CA LEU A 15 -2.43 1.70 14.70
C LEU A 15 -2.55 2.52 15.99
N PHE A 16 -3.25 3.65 15.95
CA PHE A 16 -3.39 4.56 17.08
C PHE A 16 -4.84 4.63 17.53
N ASP A 17 -5.04 4.61 18.83
CA ASP A 17 -6.29 4.96 19.51
C ASP A 17 -6.02 6.16 20.43
N ASN A 18 -6.80 7.25 20.27
CA ASN A 18 -6.62 8.48 21.04
C ASN A 18 -5.16 8.99 21.09
N ALA A 19 -4.48 8.96 19.94
CA ALA A 19 -3.08 9.32 19.76
C ALA A 19 -2.05 8.37 20.41
N GLU A 20 -2.46 7.32 21.10
CA GLU A 20 -1.56 6.29 21.65
C GLU A 20 -1.54 5.05 20.76
N ILE A 21 -0.39 4.35 20.73
CA ILE A 21 -0.29 3.08 19.96
C ILE A 21 -1.22 2.03 20.60
N ASN A 22 -2.02 1.40 19.76
CA ASN A 22 -2.90 0.30 20.16
C ASN A 22 -2.10 -0.99 20.36
N PHE A 23 -1.65 -1.20 21.61
CA PHE A 23 -0.86 -2.38 21.98
C PHE A 23 -1.63 -3.69 21.82
N ASP A 24 -2.92 -3.70 22.11
CA ASP A 24 -3.77 -4.89 22.01
C ASP A 24 -3.92 -5.33 20.54
N MET A 25 -4.09 -4.36 19.65
CA MET A 25 -4.07 -4.59 18.21
C MET A 25 -2.77 -5.26 17.76
N LEU A 26 -1.62 -4.71 18.16
CA LEU A 26 -0.32 -5.26 17.77
C LEU A 26 -0.05 -6.64 18.37
N ASN A 27 -0.47 -6.89 19.62
CA ASN A 27 -0.35 -8.20 20.26
C ASN A 27 -1.21 -9.25 19.53
N THR A 28 -2.44 -8.91 19.19
CA THR A 28 -3.34 -9.78 18.44
C THR A 28 -2.78 -10.08 17.05
N LEU A 29 -2.31 -9.07 16.35
CA LEU A 29 -1.65 -9.22 15.05
C LEU A 29 -0.43 -10.15 15.13
N ALA A 30 0.44 -9.95 16.14
CA ALA A 30 1.63 -10.78 16.31
C ALA A 30 1.25 -12.25 16.59
N SER A 31 0.18 -12.48 17.37
CA SER A 31 -0.34 -13.83 17.63
C SER A 31 -0.82 -14.53 16.36
N SER A 32 -1.62 -13.83 15.54
CA SER A 32 -2.10 -14.37 14.26
C SER A 32 -0.93 -14.64 13.29
N ILE A 33 0.01 -13.72 13.16
CA ILE A 33 1.20 -13.93 12.32
C ILE A 33 2.00 -15.15 12.81
N LYS A 34 2.22 -15.32 14.13
CA LYS A 34 2.89 -16.50 14.69
C LYS A 34 2.18 -17.79 14.31
N LYS A 35 0.85 -17.81 14.42
CA LYS A 35 0.00 -18.97 14.08
C LYS A 35 0.21 -19.40 12.62
N TYR A 36 0.14 -18.46 11.68
CA TYR A 36 0.17 -18.78 10.25
C TYR A 36 1.58 -18.96 9.67
N ARG A 37 2.60 -18.39 10.29
CA ARG A 37 4.00 -18.71 9.93
C ARG A 37 4.32 -20.19 10.11
N LYS A 38 3.71 -20.85 11.08
CA LYS A 38 3.81 -22.33 11.26
C LYS A 38 3.18 -23.11 10.09
N GLN A 39 2.34 -22.47 9.29
CA GLN A 39 1.69 -23.05 8.10
C GLN A 39 2.38 -22.62 6.79
N ASN A 40 3.63 -22.11 6.85
CA ASN A 40 4.40 -21.61 5.74
C ASN A 40 3.76 -20.39 5.02
N ILE A 41 3.07 -19.54 5.77
CA ILE A 41 2.62 -18.24 5.28
C ILE A 41 3.57 -17.16 5.81
N ASN A 42 4.23 -16.46 4.90
CA ASN A 42 5.10 -15.33 5.24
C ASN A 42 4.32 -14.02 5.23
N PHE A 43 4.80 -13.10 6.04
CA PHE A 43 4.21 -11.76 6.14
C PHE A 43 5.27 -10.69 5.99
N VAL A 44 4.83 -9.55 5.48
CA VAL A 44 5.55 -8.27 5.51
C VAL A 44 4.56 -7.23 6.01
N ILE A 45 4.97 -6.37 6.93
CA ILE A 45 4.14 -5.28 7.41
C ILE A 45 4.64 -3.97 6.81
N VAL A 46 3.73 -3.22 6.18
CA VAL A 46 3.94 -1.81 5.81
C VAL A 46 3.17 -0.97 6.80
N THR A 47 3.88 -0.26 7.66
CA THR A 47 3.29 0.52 8.75
C THR A 47 3.28 2.00 8.44
N SER A 48 2.38 2.73 9.08
CA SER A 48 2.39 4.19 9.20
C SER A 48 2.64 4.58 10.65
N GLY A 49 2.59 5.87 10.96
CA GLY A 49 2.53 6.34 12.33
C GLY A 49 3.81 6.95 12.89
N ALA A 50 4.91 7.01 12.12
CA ALA A 50 6.15 7.61 12.60
C ALA A 50 5.97 9.09 12.99
N VAL A 51 5.27 9.88 12.17
CA VAL A 51 4.98 11.29 12.51
C VAL A 51 4.15 11.41 13.78
N GLN A 52 3.14 10.54 13.97
CA GLN A 52 2.32 10.57 15.19
C GLN A 52 3.13 10.17 16.42
N SER A 53 3.93 9.10 16.33
CA SER A 53 4.84 8.69 17.41
C SER A 53 5.80 9.82 17.78
N GLY A 54 6.36 10.52 16.79
CA GLY A 54 7.28 11.62 17.03
C GLY A 54 6.59 12.86 17.59
N ALA A 55 5.38 13.16 17.16
CA ALA A 55 4.60 14.25 17.76
C ALA A 55 4.36 13.99 19.26
N ASN A 56 4.06 12.74 19.63
CA ASN A 56 3.89 12.34 21.03
C ASN A 56 5.22 12.46 21.81
N GLU A 57 6.33 11.93 21.26
CA GLU A 57 7.65 11.98 21.89
C GLU A 57 8.14 13.43 22.10
N LEU A 58 7.85 14.30 21.15
CA LEU A 58 8.18 15.73 21.20
C LEU A 58 7.16 16.56 22.00
N ASN A 59 6.13 15.92 22.56
CA ASN A 59 5.03 16.57 23.30
C ASN A 59 4.35 17.71 22.51
N LEU A 60 4.16 17.50 21.20
CA LEU A 60 3.47 18.48 20.36
C LEU A 60 1.97 18.43 20.61
N SER A 61 1.34 19.60 20.76
CA SER A 61 -0.12 19.70 20.96
C SER A 61 -0.93 19.35 19.70
N GLU A 62 -0.33 19.48 18.53
CA GLU A 62 -0.94 19.17 17.24
C GLU A 62 0.06 18.48 16.31
N ARG A 63 -0.46 17.72 15.34
CA ARG A 63 0.37 17.15 14.29
C ARG A 63 1.02 18.25 13.45
N PRO A 64 2.34 18.17 13.17
CA PRO A 64 3.04 19.12 12.32
C PRO A 64 2.39 19.24 10.93
N LYS A 65 2.45 20.45 10.35
CA LYS A 65 1.84 20.75 9.04
C LYS A 65 2.87 21.08 7.96
N ASN A 66 4.03 21.59 8.35
CA ASN A 66 5.09 21.90 7.38
C ASN A 66 6.06 20.73 7.21
N LEU A 67 6.67 20.65 6.03
CA LEU A 67 7.55 19.53 5.65
C LEU A 67 8.68 19.28 6.65
N LYS A 68 9.37 20.33 7.08
CA LYS A 68 10.54 20.20 7.98
C LYS A 68 10.16 19.61 9.33
N GLU A 69 9.06 20.08 9.90
CA GLU A 69 8.56 19.56 11.18
C GLU A 69 8.03 18.13 11.05
N LEU A 70 7.41 17.79 9.93
CA LEU A 70 6.99 16.42 9.62
C LEU A 70 8.19 15.48 9.53
N GLN A 71 9.27 15.89 8.85
CA GLN A 71 10.53 15.13 8.75
C GLN A 71 11.17 14.93 10.13
N VAL A 72 11.23 15.97 10.95
CA VAL A 72 11.77 15.89 12.33
C VAL A 72 10.92 14.95 13.18
N ALA A 73 9.60 15.12 13.17
CA ALA A 73 8.71 14.26 13.94
C ALA A 73 8.82 12.79 13.47
N SER A 74 8.86 12.54 12.15
CA SER A 74 9.03 11.18 11.63
C SER A 74 10.35 10.58 12.06
N ALA A 75 11.47 11.33 11.99
CA ALA A 75 12.77 10.84 12.40
C ALA A 75 12.83 10.41 13.88
N VAL A 76 12.24 11.22 14.77
CA VAL A 76 12.14 10.90 16.20
C VAL A 76 11.20 9.72 16.43
N GLY A 77 10.01 9.77 15.85
CA GLY A 77 8.97 8.79 16.10
C GLY A 77 9.23 7.43 15.46
N GLN A 78 10.07 7.38 14.41
CA GLN A 78 10.46 6.11 13.80
C GLN A 78 11.18 5.20 14.79
N VAL A 79 11.98 5.77 15.71
CA VAL A 79 12.66 5.01 16.76
C VAL A 79 11.66 4.42 17.76
N SER A 80 10.75 5.22 18.28
CA SER A 80 9.73 4.78 19.23
C SER A 80 8.80 3.74 18.61
N LEU A 81 8.36 3.99 17.37
CA LEU A 81 7.50 3.08 16.62
C LEU A 81 8.11 1.69 16.45
N ILE A 82 9.36 1.62 15.96
CA ILE A 82 10.00 0.33 15.72
C ILE A 82 10.35 -0.40 17.03
N ASN A 83 10.67 0.32 18.09
CA ASN A 83 10.88 -0.27 19.40
C ASN A 83 9.59 -0.91 19.93
N THR A 84 8.43 -0.26 19.77
CA THR A 84 7.14 -0.84 20.14
C THR A 84 6.85 -2.13 19.37
N TYR A 85 7.04 -2.14 18.05
CA TYR A 85 6.94 -3.37 17.26
C TYR A 85 7.88 -4.46 17.78
N LYS A 86 9.14 -4.11 18.05
CA LYS A 86 10.15 -5.06 18.53
C LYS A 86 9.76 -5.66 19.88
N GLU A 87 9.34 -4.87 20.82
CA GLU A 87 8.92 -5.34 22.15
C GLU A 87 7.74 -6.31 22.08
N ILE A 88 6.72 -5.97 21.28
CA ILE A 88 5.51 -6.78 21.16
C ILE A 88 5.81 -8.07 20.40
N PHE A 89 6.44 -7.99 19.24
CA PHE A 89 6.67 -9.15 18.39
C PHE A 89 7.68 -10.13 19.01
N ASN A 90 8.66 -9.65 19.77
CA ASN A 90 9.59 -10.50 20.52
C ASN A 90 8.87 -11.35 21.59
N LYS A 91 7.79 -10.85 22.23
CA LYS A 91 6.97 -11.64 23.17
C LYS A 91 6.31 -12.84 22.48
N HIS A 92 6.15 -12.76 21.17
CA HIS A 92 5.62 -13.83 20.33
C HIS A 92 6.72 -14.64 19.60
N ASP A 93 8.00 -14.52 19.99
CA ASP A 93 9.16 -15.18 19.36
C ASP A 93 9.32 -14.80 17.87
N ILE A 94 8.91 -13.60 17.48
CA ILE A 94 9.04 -13.08 16.12
C ILE A 94 10.13 -12.02 16.10
N ASN A 95 11.25 -12.34 15.46
CA ASN A 95 12.27 -11.35 15.14
C ASN A 95 11.79 -10.43 14.02
N ILE A 96 11.97 -9.13 14.19
CA ILE A 96 11.64 -8.13 13.19
C ILE A 96 12.88 -7.47 12.61
N ALA A 97 12.76 -6.86 11.45
CA ALA A 97 13.74 -5.95 10.87
C ALA A 97 13.05 -4.71 10.33
N GLN A 98 13.62 -3.53 10.63
CA GLN A 98 13.17 -2.27 10.05
C GLN A 98 13.75 -2.09 8.65
N ILE A 99 12.91 -1.69 7.69
CA ILE A 99 13.29 -1.26 6.36
C ILE A 99 12.64 0.09 6.06
N LEU A 100 13.43 1.07 5.72
CA LEU A 100 12.96 2.38 5.25
C LEU A 100 13.17 2.47 3.75
N ILE A 101 12.09 2.70 3.01
CA ILE A 101 12.09 2.75 1.54
C ILE A 101 11.49 4.09 1.12
N SER A 102 12.07 4.73 0.12
CA SER A 102 11.43 5.85 -0.57
C SER A 102 10.55 5.34 -1.71
N LYS A 103 9.50 6.07 -2.07
CA LYS A 103 8.59 5.72 -3.17
C LYS A 103 9.31 5.59 -4.52
N ASN A 104 10.47 6.23 -4.67
CA ASN A 104 11.28 6.22 -5.89
C ASN A 104 12.10 4.92 -6.07
N VAL A 105 11.97 3.95 -5.17
CA VAL A 105 12.66 2.64 -5.28
C VAL A 105 12.37 1.92 -6.61
N LEU A 106 11.20 2.16 -7.22
CA LEU A 106 10.89 1.63 -8.54
C LEU A 106 11.61 2.37 -9.69
N GLU A 107 12.04 3.61 -9.48
CA GLU A 107 12.69 4.42 -10.51
C GLU A 107 14.17 4.06 -10.68
N ASP A 108 14.82 3.62 -9.61
CA ASP A 108 16.23 3.21 -9.60
C ASP A 108 16.35 1.68 -9.59
N ARG A 109 16.89 1.14 -10.69
CA ARG A 109 17.06 -0.31 -10.83
C ARG A 109 17.95 -0.92 -9.75
N SER A 110 18.99 -0.20 -9.31
CA SER A 110 19.92 -0.71 -8.28
C SER A 110 19.23 -0.76 -6.92
N GLN A 111 18.48 0.29 -6.56
CA GLN A 111 17.68 0.32 -5.34
C GLN A 111 16.62 -0.78 -5.35
N PHE A 112 15.96 -0.98 -6.49
CA PHE A 112 14.97 -2.06 -6.66
C PHE A 112 15.58 -3.45 -6.39
N ILE A 113 16.72 -3.75 -7.02
CA ILE A 113 17.39 -5.05 -6.86
C ILE A 113 17.84 -5.24 -5.41
N ASN A 114 18.55 -4.26 -4.84
CA ASN A 114 19.08 -4.33 -3.47
C ASN A 114 17.95 -4.49 -2.45
N THR A 115 16.85 -3.75 -2.61
CA THR A 115 15.67 -3.86 -1.73
C THR A 115 15.04 -5.25 -1.85
N THR A 116 14.92 -5.78 -3.07
CA THR A 116 14.38 -7.12 -3.32
C THR A 116 15.22 -8.20 -2.63
N GLU A 117 16.55 -8.12 -2.77
CA GLU A 117 17.48 -9.08 -2.17
C GLU A 117 17.46 -9.00 -0.64
N ALA A 118 17.45 -7.79 -0.07
CA ALA A 118 17.39 -7.59 1.37
C ALA A 118 16.09 -8.16 1.95
N LEU A 119 14.94 -7.85 1.36
CA LEU A 119 13.63 -8.35 1.83
C LEU A 119 13.53 -9.87 1.72
N ASN A 120 13.93 -10.46 0.59
CA ASN A 120 13.97 -11.91 0.43
C ASN A 120 14.94 -12.57 1.42
N GLY A 121 16.07 -11.94 1.67
CA GLY A 121 17.05 -12.41 2.66
C GLY A 121 16.50 -12.42 4.09
N LEU A 122 15.70 -11.42 4.46
CA LEU A 122 15.01 -11.39 5.77
C LEU A 122 13.95 -12.49 5.86
N ILE A 123 13.09 -12.60 4.85
CA ILE A 123 12.02 -13.60 4.80
C ILE A 123 12.61 -15.03 4.88
N SER A 124 13.67 -15.31 4.13
CA SER A 124 14.35 -16.62 4.15
C SER A 124 14.94 -16.98 5.51
N LYS A 125 15.30 -15.99 6.32
CA LYS A 125 15.79 -16.15 7.69
C LYS A 125 14.67 -16.13 8.73
N ASN A 126 13.41 -16.16 8.30
CA ASN A 126 12.23 -16.09 9.17
C ASN A 126 12.20 -14.81 10.02
N ILE A 127 12.74 -13.70 9.51
CA ILE A 127 12.66 -12.36 10.11
C ILE A 127 11.50 -11.61 9.46
N LEU A 128 10.64 -10.99 10.25
CA LEU A 128 9.50 -10.21 9.77
C LEU A 128 9.94 -8.79 9.39
N PRO A 129 9.87 -8.40 8.10
CA PRO A 129 10.14 -7.02 7.72
C PRO A 129 9.01 -6.10 8.16
N ILE A 130 9.37 -5.01 8.85
CA ILE A 130 8.51 -3.86 9.15
C ILE A 130 8.99 -2.72 8.28
N ILE A 131 8.18 -2.34 7.31
CA ILE A 131 8.53 -1.35 6.29
C ILE A 131 7.80 -0.05 6.57
N ASN A 132 8.49 1.05 6.45
CA ASN A 132 7.89 2.38 6.44
C ASN A 132 8.55 3.24 5.36
N GLU A 133 7.93 4.36 5.01
CA GLU A 133 8.55 5.35 4.15
C GLU A 133 9.73 6.01 4.87
N ASN A 134 10.76 6.34 4.09
CA ASN A 134 11.85 7.20 4.56
C ASN A 134 11.43 8.67 4.44
N ASP A 135 10.58 9.11 5.36
CA ASP A 135 10.02 10.46 5.37
C ASP A 135 11.08 11.57 5.42
N VAL A 136 12.30 11.28 5.92
CA VAL A 136 13.37 12.28 6.03
C VAL A 136 13.85 12.77 4.66
N VAL A 137 13.78 11.92 3.64
CA VAL A 137 14.14 12.27 2.26
C VAL A 137 12.93 12.65 1.39
N ALA A 138 11.73 12.68 1.98
CA ALA A 138 10.52 13.05 1.25
C ALA A 138 10.54 14.53 0.83
N THR A 139 10.01 14.82 -0.36
CA THR A 139 9.87 16.18 -0.91
C THR A 139 8.44 16.70 -0.69
N GLU A 140 8.23 18.01 -0.91
CA GLU A 140 6.90 18.64 -0.77
C GLU A 140 5.84 18.05 -1.71
N GLU A 141 6.27 17.51 -2.84
CA GLU A 141 5.40 16.86 -3.83
C GLU A 141 4.89 15.50 -3.34
N LEU A 142 5.60 14.88 -2.39
CA LEU A 142 5.23 13.61 -1.78
C LEU A 142 4.37 13.87 -0.55
N LYS A 143 3.06 13.58 -0.66
CA LYS A 143 2.16 13.68 0.49
C LYS A 143 2.57 12.70 1.58
N PHE A 144 2.89 13.22 2.76
CA PHE A 144 3.21 12.42 3.94
C PHE A 144 2.07 11.44 4.28
N GLY A 145 2.43 10.19 4.57
CA GLY A 145 1.52 9.20 5.12
C GLY A 145 0.78 8.33 4.11
N ASP A 146 1.13 8.40 2.82
CA ASP A 146 0.56 7.51 1.81
C ASP A 146 1.38 6.22 1.66
N ASN A 147 1.28 5.35 2.67
CA ASN A 147 1.89 4.02 2.62
C ASN A 147 1.04 2.99 1.86
N ASP A 148 -0.13 3.38 1.32
CA ASP A 148 -0.92 2.50 0.46
C ASP A 148 -0.13 2.19 -0.82
N ARG A 149 0.39 3.24 -1.51
CA ARG A 149 1.25 3.07 -2.68
C ARG A 149 2.53 2.29 -2.35
N LEU A 150 3.19 2.60 -1.22
CA LEU A 150 4.37 1.87 -0.77
C LEU A 150 4.07 0.38 -0.58
N SER A 151 2.92 0.02 -0.02
CA SER A 151 2.53 -1.36 0.19
C SER A 151 2.28 -2.12 -1.13
N ALA A 152 1.73 -1.45 -2.15
CA ALA A 152 1.62 -2.01 -3.49
C ALA A 152 3.01 -2.23 -4.12
N ILE A 153 3.93 -1.26 -4.00
CA ILE A 153 5.31 -1.37 -4.46
C ILE A 153 6.00 -2.58 -3.81
N VAL A 154 5.92 -2.71 -2.49
CA VAL A 154 6.49 -3.83 -1.74
C VAL A 154 5.90 -5.16 -2.19
N SER A 155 4.58 -5.22 -2.39
CA SER A 155 3.89 -6.42 -2.88
C SER A 155 4.40 -6.84 -4.26
N ILE A 156 4.63 -5.88 -5.15
CA ILE A 156 5.16 -6.11 -6.50
C ILE A 156 6.61 -6.59 -6.46
N ILE A 157 7.46 -5.92 -5.67
CA ILE A 157 8.88 -6.26 -5.50
C ILE A 157 9.02 -7.72 -5.04
N LEU A 158 8.18 -8.13 -4.10
CA LEU A 158 8.21 -9.46 -3.49
C LEU A 158 7.35 -10.48 -4.22
N LYS A 159 6.57 -10.08 -5.22
CA LYS A 159 5.58 -10.92 -5.88
C LYS A 159 4.63 -11.58 -4.87
N ALA A 160 4.08 -10.77 -3.99
CA ALA A 160 3.18 -11.24 -2.95
C ALA A 160 1.93 -11.91 -3.56
N ASP A 161 1.36 -12.87 -2.85
CA ASP A 161 0.11 -13.49 -3.24
C ASP A 161 -1.09 -12.59 -2.94
N LYS A 162 -1.00 -11.78 -1.88
CA LYS A 162 -2.09 -10.90 -1.47
C LYS A 162 -1.54 -9.62 -0.82
N LEU A 163 -2.18 -8.49 -1.12
CA LEU A 163 -2.04 -7.22 -0.40
C LEU A 163 -3.29 -6.99 0.45
N VAL A 164 -3.12 -6.73 1.73
CA VAL A 164 -4.23 -6.42 2.64
C VAL A 164 -4.05 -5.00 3.17
N LEU A 165 -5.00 -4.13 2.84
CA LEU A 165 -5.05 -2.75 3.33
C LEU A 165 -5.99 -2.71 4.55
N ILE A 166 -5.40 -2.67 5.74
CA ILE A 166 -6.14 -2.58 7.00
C ILE A 166 -6.38 -1.09 7.31
N THR A 167 -7.63 -0.72 7.42
CA THR A 167 -8.09 0.66 7.57
C THR A 167 -9.15 0.78 8.66
N ASP A 168 -9.66 1.97 8.90
CA ASP A 168 -10.78 2.27 9.80
C ASP A 168 -12.16 2.08 9.14
N LYS A 169 -12.21 1.82 7.84
CA LYS A 169 -13.44 1.60 7.07
C LYS A 169 -13.61 0.12 6.68
N GLU A 170 -14.86 -0.34 6.61
CA GLU A 170 -15.18 -1.75 6.36
C GLU A 170 -14.92 -2.23 4.92
N GLY A 171 -14.54 -1.36 4.02
CA GLY A 171 -14.30 -1.65 2.60
C GLY A 171 -14.62 -0.46 1.71
N LEU A 172 -14.81 -0.71 0.41
CA LEU A 172 -15.30 0.27 -0.55
C LEU A 172 -16.84 0.26 -0.58
N TYR A 173 -17.41 1.43 -0.84
CA TYR A 173 -18.85 1.62 -1.03
C TYR A 173 -19.09 2.32 -2.35
N ASP A 174 -20.25 2.09 -2.95
CA ASP A 174 -20.69 2.74 -4.20
C ASP A 174 -20.95 4.25 -4.04
N SER A 175 -21.20 4.68 -2.81
CA SER A 175 -21.39 6.07 -2.40
C SER A 175 -20.85 6.27 -0.98
N ASP A 176 -20.72 7.53 -0.54
CA ASP A 176 -20.23 7.81 0.80
C ASP A 176 -21.26 7.41 1.88
N PRO A 177 -20.96 6.40 2.73
CA PRO A 177 -21.90 5.95 3.77
C PRO A 177 -22.13 6.97 4.89
N GLU A 178 -21.32 8.04 4.99
CA GLU A 178 -21.55 9.14 5.93
C GLU A 178 -22.57 10.15 5.37
N ILE A 179 -22.86 10.11 4.06
CA ILE A 179 -23.76 11.01 3.36
C ILE A 179 -25.04 10.30 2.93
N SER A 180 -24.96 9.03 2.50
CA SER A 180 -26.07 8.25 1.98
C SER A 180 -26.32 7.00 2.82
N GLU A 181 -27.51 6.89 3.41
CA GLU A 181 -27.95 5.68 4.11
C GLU A 181 -28.18 4.49 3.15
N GLU A 182 -28.26 4.75 1.84
CA GLU A 182 -28.42 3.72 0.80
C GLU A 182 -27.09 3.18 0.29
N ALA A 183 -25.95 3.70 0.78
CA ALA A 183 -24.62 3.27 0.38
C ALA A 183 -24.43 1.76 0.56
N GLN A 184 -24.09 1.06 -0.52
CA GLN A 184 -23.87 -0.38 -0.50
C GLN A 184 -22.38 -0.70 -0.54
N LYS A 185 -21.99 -1.63 0.32
CA LYS A 185 -20.61 -2.11 0.34
C LYS A 185 -20.33 -2.98 -0.88
N ILE A 186 -19.24 -2.70 -1.56
CA ILE A 186 -18.75 -3.47 -2.71
C ILE A 186 -17.96 -4.66 -2.19
N GLU A 187 -18.47 -5.88 -2.35
CA GLU A 187 -17.77 -7.08 -1.90
C GLU A 187 -16.59 -7.46 -2.81
N ASN A 188 -16.79 -7.38 -4.13
CA ASN A 188 -15.81 -7.78 -5.14
C ASN A 188 -15.84 -6.83 -6.32
N ILE A 189 -14.68 -6.44 -6.81
CA ILE A 189 -14.54 -5.57 -7.98
C ILE A 189 -13.26 -5.91 -8.75
N GLU A 190 -13.28 -5.75 -10.07
CA GLU A 190 -12.09 -5.95 -10.89
C GLU A 190 -11.18 -4.71 -10.81
N TYR A 191 -9.86 -4.90 -10.76
CA TYR A 191 -8.88 -3.82 -10.59
C TYR A 191 -8.95 -2.71 -11.65
N ASN A 192 -9.46 -3.01 -12.84
CA ASN A 192 -9.55 -2.10 -13.99
C ASN A 192 -11.00 -1.82 -14.42
N SER A 193 -11.98 -2.06 -13.58
CA SER A 193 -13.39 -1.76 -13.91
C SER A 193 -13.65 -0.25 -13.96
N GLU A 194 -14.58 0.16 -14.78
CA GLU A 194 -15.05 1.56 -14.83
C GLU A 194 -15.63 1.97 -13.49
N GLU A 195 -16.40 1.09 -12.85
CA GLU A 195 -16.96 1.30 -11.53
C GLU A 195 -15.88 1.68 -10.48
N LEU A 196 -14.75 0.95 -10.44
CA LEU A 196 -13.64 1.28 -9.54
C LEU A 196 -13.01 2.64 -9.86
N ASN A 197 -12.92 3.01 -11.15
CA ASN A 197 -12.42 4.31 -11.58
C ASN A 197 -13.35 5.47 -11.19
N GLU A 198 -14.66 5.24 -11.22
CA GLU A 198 -15.67 6.24 -10.83
C GLU A 198 -15.65 6.55 -9.34
N LEU A 199 -15.19 5.62 -8.50
CA LEU A 199 -14.99 5.85 -7.07
C LEU A 199 -13.81 6.79 -6.77
N ILE A 200 -12.95 7.09 -7.75
CA ILE A 200 -11.86 8.06 -7.61
C ILE A 200 -12.42 9.45 -7.90
N PRO A 201 -12.46 10.38 -6.93
CA PRO A 201 -12.97 11.72 -7.16
C PRO A 201 -12.20 12.47 -8.24
N LYS A 202 -12.91 13.06 -9.19
CA LYS A 202 -12.33 13.84 -10.29
C LYS A 202 -11.73 15.18 -9.86
N SER A 203 -11.93 15.61 -8.61
CA SER A 203 -11.35 16.84 -8.05
C SER A 203 -10.86 16.65 -6.62
N VAL A 204 -9.61 16.98 -6.38
CA VAL A 204 -8.96 16.94 -5.06
C VAL A 204 -9.32 18.20 -4.25
N SER A 205 -10.61 18.46 -4.05
CA SER A 205 -11.05 19.60 -3.24
C SER A 205 -12.05 19.16 -2.16
N GLY A 206 -11.53 18.62 -1.06
CA GLY A 206 -12.37 18.31 0.10
C GLY A 206 -11.64 17.49 1.16
N LYS A 207 -11.78 17.87 2.42
CA LYS A 207 -11.35 17.09 3.57
C LYS A 207 -12.17 15.78 3.59
N GLY A 208 -11.52 14.63 3.45
CA GLY A 208 -12.13 13.31 3.64
C GLY A 208 -11.98 12.32 2.47
N ILE A 209 -11.76 12.77 1.25
CA ILE A 209 -11.73 11.91 0.05
C ILE A 209 -10.31 11.37 -0.25
N GLY A 210 -9.25 11.95 0.33
CA GLY A 210 -7.86 11.58 0.04
C GLY A 210 -7.49 10.12 0.38
N GLY A 211 -8.04 9.56 1.43
CA GLY A 211 -7.65 8.23 1.92
C GLY A 211 -8.19 7.05 1.08
N PHE A 212 -9.33 7.18 0.42
CA PHE A 212 -9.87 6.13 -0.46
C PHE A 212 -9.20 6.10 -1.82
N SER A 213 -8.95 7.26 -2.42
CA SER A 213 -8.27 7.37 -3.72
C SER A 213 -6.91 6.67 -3.71
N THR A 214 -6.12 6.86 -2.63
CA THR A 214 -4.80 6.23 -2.51
C THR A 214 -4.90 4.72 -2.40
N LYS A 215 -5.91 4.20 -1.70
CA LYS A 215 -6.17 2.76 -1.58
C LYS A 215 -6.60 2.15 -2.92
N ILE A 216 -7.47 2.82 -3.65
CA ILE A 216 -7.90 2.38 -4.98
C ILE A 216 -6.71 2.35 -5.93
N MET A 217 -5.90 3.42 -5.99
CA MET A 217 -4.70 3.47 -6.83
C MET A 217 -3.69 2.37 -6.46
N ALA A 218 -3.47 2.12 -5.16
CA ALA A 218 -2.62 1.03 -4.71
C ALA A 218 -3.16 -0.35 -5.13
N ALA A 219 -4.47 -0.56 -4.99
CA ALA A 219 -5.12 -1.79 -5.40
C ALA A 219 -5.09 -2.00 -6.92
N GLN A 220 -5.24 -0.93 -7.72
CA GLN A 220 -5.09 -0.99 -9.17
C GLN A 220 -3.66 -1.34 -9.58
N MET A 221 -2.67 -0.75 -8.93
CA MET A 221 -1.26 -1.04 -9.16
C MET A 221 -0.92 -2.50 -8.83
N ALA A 222 -1.37 -3.00 -7.69
CA ALA A 222 -1.22 -4.39 -7.28
C ALA A 222 -1.98 -5.34 -8.23
N GLY A 223 -3.24 -5.04 -8.53
CA GLY A 223 -4.10 -5.81 -9.43
C GLY A 223 -3.57 -5.91 -10.85
N PHE A 224 -3.04 -4.80 -11.41
CA PHE A 224 -2.32 -4.82 -12.69
C PHE A 224 -1.14 -5.79 -12.66
N SER A 225 -0.50 -5.93 -11.52
CA SER A 225 0.66 -6.81 -11.31
C SER A 225 0.29 -8.26 -10.99
N GLY A 226 -0.99 -8.60 -11.00
CA GLY A 226 -1.50 -9.94 -10.72
C GLY A 226 -1.65 -10.24 -9.23
N ILE A 227 -1.66 -9.22 -8.37
CA ILE A 227 -1.77 -9.36 -6.92
C ILE A 227 -3.18 -8.98 -6.47
N GLU A 228 -3.87 -9.91 -5.81
CA GLU A 228 -5.17 -9.63 -5.21
C GLU A 228 -5.01 -8.63 -4.06
N THR A 229 -5.89 -7.63 -4.01
CA THR A 229 -5.92 -6.68 -2.90
C THR A 229 -7.22 -6.81 -2.13
N GLN A 230 -7.12 -6.80 -0.81
CA GLN A 230 -8.29 -6.81 0.07
C GLN A 230 -8.24 -5.58 0.99
N ILE A 231 -9.32 -4.78 1.00
CA ILE A 231 -9.49 -3.61 1.87
C ILE A 231 -10.44 -4.00 2.98
N ILE A 232 -9.97 -3.92 4.22
CA ILE A 232 -10.73 -4.38 5.40
C ILE A 232 -10.61 -3.39 6.57
N SER A 233 -11.59 -3.40 7.46
CA SER A 233 -11.43 -2.81 8.79
C SER A 233 -10.66 -3.73 9.71
N TRP A 234 -10.00 -3.13 10.71
CA TRP A 234 -9.37 -3.91 11.76
C TRP A 234 -10.44 -4.62 12.62
N SER A 235 -10.24 -5.91 12.82
CA SER A 235 -10.88 -6.70 13.86
C SER A 235 -9.87 -7.71 14.43
N PRO A 236 -10.05 -8.23 15.65
CA PRO A 236 -9.13 -9.22 16.22
C PRO A 236 -8.91 -10.47 15.35
N ASN A 237 -9.88 -10.82 14.53
CA ASN A 237 -9.86 -12.01 13.67
C ASN A 237 -9.56 -11.69 12.20
N CYS A 238 -9.40 -10.43 11.82
CA CYS A 238 -9.34 -10.04 10.41
C CYS A 238 -8.22 -10.73 9.62
N VAL A 239 -7.06 -11.00 10.24
CA VAL A 239 -5.96 -11.73 9.58
C VAL A 239 -6.35 -13.20 9.37
N ASP A 240 -6.99 -13.81 10.35
CA ASP A 240 -7.47 -15.19 10.27
C ASP A 240 -8.52 -15.31 9.16
N GLU A 241 -9.49 -14.40 9.13
CA GLU A 241 -10.57 -14.34 8.12
C GLU A 241 -10.03 -14.16 6.70
N VAL A 242 -9.02 -13.27 6.52
CA VAL A 242 -8.36 -13.09 5.22
C VAL A 242 -7.64 -14.35 4.75
N ILE A 243 -6.99 -15.09 5.64
CA ILE A 243 -6.24 -16.31 5.29
C ILE A 243 -7.16 -17.48 5.02
N ASP A 244 -8.26 -17.57 5.76
CA ASP A 244 -9.29 -18.60 5.62
C ASP A 244 -10.30 -18.27 4.49
N ASP A 245 -9.99 -17.24 3.65
CA ASP A 245 -10.79 -16.77 2.52
C ASP A 245 -12.23 -16.41 2.89
N VAL A 246 -12.46 -15.93 4.12
CA VAL A 246 -13.75 -15.38 4.55
C VAL A 246 -13.98 -14.04 3.83
N LYS A 247 -15.18 -13.86 3.30
CA LYS A 247 -15.56 -12.63 2.59
C LYS A 247 -15.76 -11.47 3.57
N ILE A 248 -14.68 -10.76 3.88
CA ILE A 248 -14.71 -9.53 4.66
C ILE A 248 -14.19 -8.37 3.81
N GLY A 249 -14.70 -7.17 4.04
CA GLY A 249 -14.28 -5.98 3.32
C GLY A 249 -14.61 -5.99 1.83
N THR A 250 -13.70 -5.45 1.03
CA THR A 250 -13.76 -5.44 -0.43
C THR A 250 -12.56 -6.16 -1.02
N ILE A 251 -12.81 -7.11 -1.92
CA ILE A 251 -11.78 -7.82 -2.67
C ILE A 251 -11.66 -7.20 -4.06
N ILE A 252 -10.47 -6.66 -4.36
CA ILE A 252 -10.11 -6.17 -5.69
C ILE A 252 -9.36 -7.28 -6.40
N LYS A 253 -10.01 -7.85 -7.43
CA LYS A 253 -9.48 -8.98 -8.19
C LYS A 253 -8.39 -8.54 -9.14
N PRO A 254 -7.28 -9.29 -9.23
CA PRO A 254 -6.15 -8.94 -10.06
C PRO A 254 -6.34 -9.31 -11.53
N SER A 255 -5.41 -8.82 -12.36
CA SER A 255 -5.26 -9.30 -13.73
C SER A 255 -4.91 -10.78 -13.76
N ASN A 256 -5.55 -11.51 -14.66
CA ASN A 256 -5.15 -12.91 -14.98
C ASN A 256 -3.89 -12.98 -15.85
N LYS A 257 -3.34 -11.85 -16.29
CA LYS A 257 -2.16 -11.78 -17.16
C LYS A 257 -0.89 -11.72 -16.30
N ASN A 258 0.05 -12.59 -16.57
CA ASN A 258 1.39 -12.50 -15.99
C ASN A 258 2.16 -11.34 -16.63
N ILE A 259 2.06 -10.16 -16.02
CA ILE A 259 2.67 -8.94 -16.55
C ILE A 259 4.14 -8.90 -16.12
N LYS A 260 5.04 -8.70 -17.10
CA LYS A 260 6.47 -8.59 -16.82
C LYS A 260 6.77 -7.35 -15.95
N LEU A 261 7.62 -7.51 -14.95
CA LEU A 261 8.10 -6.41 -14.07
C LEU A 261 8.50 -5.15 -14.84
N LYS A 262 9.08 -5.29 -16.05
CA LYS A 262 9.42 -4.14 -16.91
C LYS A 262 8.18 -3.31 -17.30
N LYS A 263 7.05 -3.95 -17.62
CA LYS A 263 5.80 -3.24 -17.95
C LYS A 263 5.21 -2.53 -16.72
N ILE A 264 5.32 -3.15 -15.55
CA ILE A 264 4.91 -2.58 -14.27
C ILE A 264 5.76 -1.34 -13.94
N TRP A 265 7.08 -1.47 -14.11
CA TRP A 265 8.02 -0.38 -13.92
C TRP A 265 7.72 0.82 -14.85
N ILE A 266 7.43 0.57 -16.13
CA ILE A 266 7.06 1.63 -17.09
C ILE A 266 5.72 2.30 -16.69
N GLY A 267 4.73 1.50 -16.26
CA GLY A 267 3.39 2.03 -15.97
C GLY A 267 3.28 2.80 -14.65
N PHE A 268 4.10 2.48 -13.65
CA PHE A 268 3.96 3.03 -12.30
C PHE A 268 5.23 3.63 -11.69
N GLY A 269 6.41 3.33 -12.27
CA GLY A 269 7.71 3.79 -11.77
C GLY A 269 8.27 5.00 -12.51
N MET A 270 7.73 5.36 -13.67
CA MET A 270 8.24 6.50 -14.45
C MET A 270 7.37 7.74 -14.26
N THR A 271 8.00 8.89 -14.22
CA THR A 271 7.31 10.19 -14.36
C THR A 271 6.74 10.32 -15.77
N ILE A 272 5.57 10.95 -15.88
CA ILE A 272 4.96 11.21 -17.19
C ILE A 272 5.60 12.48 -17.75
N ASP A 273 6.44 12.32 -18.79
CA ASP A 273 7.13 13.43 -19.45
C ASP A 273 6.31 14.03 -20.60
N GLY A 274 5.23 13.38 -21.01
CA GLY A 274 4.42 13.85 -22.12
C GLY A 274 3.15 13.03 -22.35
N GLU A 275 2.30 13.54 -23.22
CA GLU A 275 1.03 12.95 -23.60
C GLU A 275 0.99 12.74 -25.12
N ILE A 276 0.52 11.57 -25.54
CA ILE A 276 0.29 11.23 -26.94
C ILE A 276 -1.21 10.94 -27.11
N ILE A 277 -1.89 11.76 -27.88
CA ILE A 277 -3.28 11.50 -28.27
C ILE A 277 -3.26 10.66 -29.55
N ILE A 278 -3.97 9.55 -29.54
CA ILE A 278 -4.02 8.58 -30.63
C ILE A 278 -5.45 8.45 -31.18
N ASP A 279 -5.57 7.95 -32.41
CA ASP A 279 -6.86 7.61 -33.01
C ASP A 279 -7.36 6.23 -32.56
N GLU A 280 -8.65 5.94 -32.83
CA GLU A 280 -9.31 4.66 -32.48
C GLU A 280 -8.59 3.44 -33.09
N GLY A 281 -8.04 3.59 -34.30
CA GLY A 281 -7.32 2.49 -34.96
C GLY A 281 -5.99 2.16 -34.28
N ALA A 282 -5.31 3.20 -33.73
CA ALA A 282 -4.10 3.00 -32.95
C ALA A 282 -4.43 2.44 -31.56
N GLU A 283 -5.53 2.85 -30.93
CA GLU A 283 -6.02 2.29 -29.68
C GLU A 283 -6.30 0.79 -29.81
N ASP A 284 -7.07 0.40 -30.84
CA ASP A 284 -7.38 -1.00 -31.15
C ASP A 284 -6.12 -1.84 -31.40
N ALA A 285 -5.12 -1.26 -32.07
CA ALA A 285 -3.87 -1.93 -32.33
C ALA A 285 -3.04 -2.15 -31.05
N LEU A 286 -2.97 -1.15 -30.17
CA LEU A 286 -2.27 -1.23 -28.88
C LEU A 286 -2.92 -2.23 -27.93
N VAL A 287 -4.24 -2.27 -27.87
CA VAL A 287 -4.98 -3.27 -27.07
C VAL A 287 -4.65 -4.70 -27.50
N LYS A 288 -4.31 -4.89 -28.80
CA LYS A 288 -3.88 -6.18 -29.38
C LYS A 288 -2.37 -6.42 -29.31
N ASP A 289 -1.66 -5.71 -28.42
CA ASP A 289 -0.20 -5.77 -28.23
C ASP A 289 0.62 -5.36 -29.49
N ALA A 290 0.05 -4.60 -30.43
CA ALA A 290 0.78 -4.06 -31.58
C ALA A 290 1.55 -2.77 -31.20
N SER A 291 2.49 -2.38 -32.07
CA SER A 291 3.26 -1.14 -31.86
C SER A 291 2.48 0.08 -32.35
N LEU A 292 2.61 1.19 -31.63
CA LEU A 292 2.08 2.47 -32.06
C LEU A 292 2.84 2.96 -33.32
N LEU A 293 2.11 3.20 -34.39
CA LEU A 293 2.66 3.78 -35.61
C LEU A 293 2.41 5.29 -35.62
N SER A 294 3.32 6.06 -36.22
CA SER A 294 3.23 7.51 -36.30
C SER A 294 1.94 8.01 -36.96
N LYS A 295 1.35 7.25 -37.88
CA LYS A 295 0.09 7.59 -38.54
C LYS A 295 -1.13 7.57 -37.60
N GLY A 296 -1.06 6.84 -36.50
CA GLY A 296 -2.12 6.79 -35.48
C GLY A 296 -1.96 7.83 -34.40
N VAL A 297 -0.97 8.71 -34.46
CA VAL A 297 -0.73 9.79 -33.50
C VAL A 297 -1.43 11.06 -33.98
N LEU A 298 -2.41 11.54 -33.21
CA LEU A 298 -3.15 12.78 -33.49
C LEU A 298 -2.46 14.01 -32.90
N LYS A 299 -1.86 13.88 -31.72
CA LYS A 299 -1.18 14.98 -31.02
C LYS A 299 -0.10 14.44 -30.10
N LEU A 300 0.98 15.17 -29.99
CA LEU A 300 2.06 14.98 -29.03
C LEU A 300 2.25 16.27 -28.25
N SER A 301 2.26 16.19 -26.92
CA SER A 301 2.61 17.30 -26.04
C SER A 301 3.60 16.83 -24.98
N LEU A 302 4.61 17.66 -24.68
CA LEU A 302 5.52 17.46 -23.57
C LEU A 302 4.96 18.18 -22.34
N ILE A 303 5.03 17.56 -21.18
CA ILE A 303 4.71 18.17 -19.89
C ILE A 303 6.04 18.67 -19.34
N HIS A 304 6.16 19.99 -19.21
CA HIS A 304 7.36 20.65 -18.66
C HIS A 304 7.09 21.07 -17.23
#